data_ad558283286eba0cc35a46aff6b14c6c
#
_entry.id   ad558283286eba0cc35a46aff6b14c6c
#
_cell.length_a   1.000
_cell.length_b   1.000
_cell.length_c   1.000
_cell.angle_alpha   90.00
_cell.angle_beta   90.00
_cell.angle_gamma   90.00
#
_symmetry.space_group_name_H-M   'P 1'
#
loop_
_entity.id
_entity.type
_entity.pdbx_description
1 polymer ?
#
loop_
_entity_poly.entity_id
_entity_poly.type
_entity_poly.pdbx_seq_one_letter_code
_entity_poly.pdbx_strand_id
1 'polypeptide(L)'
;HRVHRRQRQMCIRDRHTTGDKILDRPLSEVGGKGLFMKDIEKALVAGHIDAAVHSMKDVETFLNPKTTIGCILPREEVNDAFISNSSESLKDLPYGSIIGTSSVRRVGLIKNHRPDVKTVLFRGNINTRLQKLDNREVDATILAVAGLRRVGLVNRITQKFTLEEIPPAIGQGAIGVQCRLPKCKADEEILNWISKVNHRESAICVESERAMLGALDGSCQTPIAGFSKLTQEEKITLKGFVISPDGTKIYSESDTSSQADAAKLGQEIGQRLLVKAGSDLVR
;
A
#
# COMPACT_ATOMS: atom_id res chain seq x y z
N HIS A 1 49.33 11.26 9.53
CA HIS A 1 47.94 11.79 9.65
C HIS A 1 46.97 10.65 9.53
N ARG A 2 46.52 10.11 10.71
CA ARG A 2 45.40 9.17 10.77
C ARG A 2 44.11 9.96 10.59
N VAL A 3 43.50 9.90 9.40
CA VAL A 3 42.14 10.37 9.18
C VAL A 3 41.23 9.33 9.83
N HIS A 4 40.71 9.62 11.02
CA HIS A 4 39.61 8.88 11.59
C HIS A 4 38.39 9.09 10.69
N ARG A 5 38.14 8.14 9.76
CA ARG A 5 36.81 7.97 9.16
C ARG A 5 35.87 7.61 10.29
N ARG A 6 35.17 8.59 10.86
CA ARG A 6 34.00 8.32 11.70
C ARG A 6 33.03 7.54 10.82
N GLN A 7 32.93 6.27 11.07
CA GLN A 7 31.83 5.45 10.54
C GLN A 7 30.55 6.15 11.00
N ARG A 8 29.79 6.76 10.09
CA ARG A 8 28.49 7.35 10.42
C ARG A 8 27.60 6.19 10.79
N GLN A 9 27.33 6.02 12.07
CA GLN A 9 26.36 5.07 12.56
C GLN A 9 24.99 5.53 12.06
N MET A 10 24.28 4.66 11.32
CA MET A 10 22.92 4.91 10.89
C MET A 10 22.02 4.88 12.12
N CYS A 11 21.50 6.05 12.53
CA CYS A 11 20.55 6.15 13.62
C CYS A 11 19.14 5.88 13.08
N ILE A 12 18.56 4.72 13.40
CA ILE A 12 17.17 4.40 13.10
C ILE A 12 16.30 4.96 14.24
N ARG A 13 15.24 5.67 13.88
CA ARG A 13 14.25 6.20 14.83
C ARG A 13 12.86 5.83 14.36
N ASP A 14 12.16 5.05 15.15
CA ASP A 14 10.74 4.80 14.94
C ASP A 14 9.93 6.08 15.22
N ARG A 15 8.97 6.37 14.38
CA ARG A 15 8.09 7.52 14.54
C ARG A 15 6.65 7.07 14.55
N HIS A 16 5.95 7.45 15.62
CA HIS A 16 4.50 7.36 15.69
C HIS A 16 3.90 8.59 15.00
N THR A 17 3.23 8.35 13.89
CA THR A 17 2.57 9.41 13.11
C THR A 17 1.20 9.76 13.69
N THR A 18 0.61 10.88 13.25
CA THR A 18 -0.76 11.24 13.61
C THR A 18 -1.75 10.15 13.21
N GLY A 19 -1.54 9.48 12.08
CA GLY A 19 -2.38 8.36 11.64
C GLY A 19 -2.32 7.14 12.57
N ASP A 20 -1.18 6.88 13.21
CA ASP A 20 -1.03 5.76 14.16
C ASP A 20 -1.75 6.02 15.50
N LYS A 21 -1.91 7.28 15.89
CA LYS A 21 -2.53 7.67 17.15
C LYS A 21 -4.06 7.62 17.11
N ILE A 22 -4.67 7.72 15.93
CA ILE A 22 -6.11 7.73 15.75
C ILE A 22 -6.58 6.30 15.58
N LEU A 23 -7.19 5.72 16.59
CA LEU A 23 -7.66 4.33 16.61
C LEU A 23 -9.18 4.19 16.67
N ASP A 24 -9.90 5.27 16.97
CA ASP A 24 -11.32 5.32 17.35
C ASP A 24 -12.26 5.57 16.15
N ARG A 25 -11.74 6.06 15.02
CA ARG A 25 -12.55 6.44 13.85
C ARG A 25 -11.84 6.18 12.53
N PRO A 26 -12.57 6.12 11.38
CA PRO A 26 -11.99 6.06 10.04
C PRO A 26 -11.11 7.28 9.75
N LEU A 27 -9.98 7.09 9.06
CA LEU A 27 -9.10 8.22 8.70
C LEU A 27 -9.76 9.20 7.72
N SER A 28 -10.75 8.74 6.95
CA SER A 28 -11.56 9.58 6.06
C SER A 28 -12.33 10.68 6.80
N GLU A 29 -12.71 10.42 8.06
CA GLU A 29 -13.44 11.38 8.91
C GLU A 29 -12.54 12.41 9.61
N VAL A 30 -11.23 12.10 9.71
CA VAL A 30 -10.28 12.96 10.43
C VAL A 30 -9.85 14.18 9.62
N GLY A 31 -10.09 14.14 8.31
CA GLY A 31 -9.74 15.22 7.38
C GLY A 31 -8.23 15.41 7.21
N GLY A 32 -7.78 15.46 5.97
CA GLY A 32 -6.39 15.72 5.60
C GLY A 32 -5.68 14.51 5.00
N LYS A 33 -5.22 14.69 3.76
CA LYS A 33 -4.31 13.77 3.07
C LYS A 33 -2.99 13.70 3.86
N GLY A 34 -2.35 12.55 3.91
CA GLY A 34 -0.99 12.41 4.43
C GLY A 34 -0.81 12.26 5.94
N LEU A 35 -1.81 11.78 6.67
CA LEU A 35 -1.72 11.62 8.13
C LEU A 35 -0.54 10.77 8.60
N PHE A 36 -0.06 9.83 7.77
CA PHE A 36 1.13 9.01 8.05
C PHE A 36 2.43 9.67 7.60
N MET A 37 2.39 10.59 6.64
CA MET A 37 3.59 11.14 5.99
C MET A 37 3.95 12.55 6.39
N LYS A 38 2.98 13.41 6.71
CA LYS A 38 3.21 14.86 6.94
C LYS A 38 4.31 15.17 7.96
N ASP A 39 4.33 14.47 9.09
CA ASP A 39 5.32 14.72 10.14
C ASP A 39 6.70 14.19 9.75
N ILE A 40 6.75 13.10 8.99
CA ILE A 40 7.97 12.53 8.44
C ILE A 40 8.53 13.44 7.35
N GLU A 41 7.71 13.89 6.42
CA GLU A 41 8.12 14.81 5.35
C GLU A 41 8.59 16.16 5.88
N LYS A 42 7.93 16.71 6.92
CA LYS A 42 8.43 17.91 7.60
C LYS A 42 9.84 17.69 8.16
N ALA A 43 10.07 16.53 8.80
CA ALA A 43 11.39 16.21 9.35
C ALA A 43 12.45 16.00 8.25
N LEU A 44 12.08 15.39 7.10
CA LEU A 44 12.95 15.27 5.92
C LEU A 44 13.32 16.66 5.38
N VAL A 45 12.33 17.51 5.12
CA VAL A 45 12.53 18.85 4.54
C VAL A 45 13.33 19.76 5.47
N ALA A 46 13.13 19.63 6.79
CA ALA A 46 13.89 20.36 7.81
C ALA A 46 15.31 19.81 8.05
N GLY A 47 15.69 18.68 7.43
CA GLY A 47 17.01 18.07 7.62
C GLY A 47 17.18 17.35 8.97
N HIS A 48 16.12 17.11 9.70
CA HIS A 48 16.16 16.38 10.97
C HIS A 48 16.37 14.87 10.77
N ILE A 49 16.01 14.35 9.61
CA ILE A 49 16.27 12.99 9.12
C ILE A 49 16.73 13.05 7.68
N ASP A 50 17.49 12.07 7.23
CA ASP A 50 18.06 12.02 5.88
C ASP A 50 17.22 11.13 4.94
N ALA A 51 16.58 10.11 5.49
CA ALA A 51 15.74 9.18 4.76
C ALA A 51 14.55 8.73 5.60
N ALA A 52 13.47 8.33 4.94
CA ALA A 52 12.30 7.74 5.55
C ALA A 52 11.90 6.46 4.80
N VAL A 53 11.63 5.39 5.56
CA VAL A 53 11.25 4.09 5.01
C VAL A 53 9.73 3.94 5.12
N HIS A 54 9.09 3.60 4.02
CA HIS A 54 7.63 3.50 3.92
C HIS A 54 7.18 2.20 3.28
N SER A 55 6.04 1.68 3.73
CA SER A 55 5.22 0.80 2.89
C SER A 55 4.62 1.63 1.76
N MET A 56 4.88 1.29 0.51
CA MET A 56 4.48 2.11 -0.65
C MET A 56 2.96 2.28 -0.79
N LYS A 57 2.16 1.35 -0.27
CA LYS A 57 0.70 1.47 -0.23
C LYS A 57 0.18 2.58 0.69
N ASP A 58 1.02 3.04 1.63
CA ASP A 58 0.67 4.07 2.61
C ASP A 58 1.27 5.44 2.21
N VAL A 59 2.04 5.47 1.10
CA VAL A 59 2.64 6.69 0.53
C VAL A 59 1.61 7.43 -0.30
N GLU A 60 1.40 8.71 0.01
CA GLU A 60 0.50 9.59 -0.75
C GLU A 60 0.79 9.58 -2.25
N THR A 61 -0.27 9.74 -3.04
CA THR A 61 -0.19 9.75 -4.50
C THR A 61 0.77 10.84 -4.99
N PHE A 62 0.65 12.04 -4.43
CA PHE A 62 1.53 13.17 -4.71
C PHE A 62 2.43 13.44 -3.51
N LEU A 63 3.73 13.37 -3.75
CA LEU A 63 4.75 13.64 -2.73
C LEU A 63 4.89 15.15 -2.50
N ASN A 64 5.49 15.50 -1.35
CA ASN A 64 6.01 16.87 -1.15
C ASN A 64 7.00 17.19 -2.27
N PRO A 65 6.88 18.36 -2.97
CA PRO A 65 7.74 18.70 -4.11
C PRO A 65 9.23 18.86 -3.77
N LYS A 66 9.58 18.83 -2.49
CA LYS A 66 10.98 18.87 -2.02
C LYS A 66 11.55 17.47 -1.70
N THR A 67 10.81 16.42 -1.98
CA THR A 67 11.19 15.03 -1.67
C THR A 67 10.99 14.11 -2.86
N THR A 68 11.63 12.96 -2.83
CA THR A 68 11.48 11.90 -3.85
C THR A 68 11.59 10.52 -3.22
N ILE A 69 11.04 9.51 -3.87
CA ILE A 69 11.34 8.11 -3.56
C ILE A 69 12.67 7.78 -4.25
N GLY A 70 13.72 7.65 -3.47
CA GLY A 70 15.08 7.39 -3.97
C GLY A 70 15.31 5.94 -4.39
N CYS A 71 14.59 4.98 -3.82
CA CYS A 71 14.60 3.58 -4.24
C CYS A 71 13.33 2.84 -3.82
N ILE A 72 13.08 1.75 -4.52
CA ILE A 72 12.13 0.70 -4.14
C ILE A 72 12.92 -0.58 -3.91
N LEU A 73 12.75 -1.21 -2.75
CA LEU A 73 13.39 -2.48 -2.42
C LEU A 73 12.70 -3.65 -3.16
N PRO A 74 13.32 -4.86 -3.22
CA PRO A 74 12.68 -6.05 -3.76
C PRO A 74 11.27 -6.22 -3.16
N ARG A 75 10.27 -6.33 -4.05
CA ARG A 75 8.86 -6.38 -3.67
C ARG A 75 8.52 -7.74 -3.10
N GLU A 76 7.89 -7.75 -1.96
CA GLU A 76 7.33 -8.96 -1.35
C GLU A 76 5.98 -9.30 -1.99
N GLU A 77 5.44 -10.47 -1.68
CA GLU A 77 4.17 -10.98 -2.18
C GLU A 77 3.01 -9.98 -1.97
N VAL A 78 2.31 -9.69 -3.06
CA VAL A 78 1.29 -8.61 -3.09
C VAL A 78 -0.08 -9.04 -2.58
N ASN A 79 -0.32 -10.35 -2.41
CA ASN A 79 -1.61 -10.92 -2.06
C ASN A 79 -2.10 -10.46 -0.68
N ASP A 80 -3.40 -10.47 -0.52
CA ASP A 80 -4.06 -10.43 0.79
C ASP A 80 -4.27 -11.85 1.33
N ALA A 81 -4.31 -11.96 2.65
CA ALA A 81 -4.57 -13.19 3.38
C ALA A 81 -5.78 -13.03 4.28
N PHE A 82 -6.65 -14.04 4.28
CA PHE A 82 -7.72 -14.24 5.23
C PHE A 82 -7.17 -14.94 6.47
N ILE A 83 -7.59 -14.48 7.64
CA ILE A 83 -7.18 -15.02 8.93
C ILE A 83 -8.43 -15.16 9.80
N SER A 84 -8.68 -16.37 10.27
CA SER A 84 -9.75 -16.68 11.20
C SER A 84 -9.29 -17.79 12.15
N ASN A 85 -9.87 -17.83 13.34
CA ASN A 85 -9.64 -18.92 14.30
C ASN A 85 -10.70 -20.04 14.20
N SER A 86 -11.74 -19.83 13.37
CA SER A 86 -12.90 -20.73 13.32
C SER A 86 -13.30 -21.19 11.92
N SER A 87 -12.75 -20.60 10.87
CA SER A 87 -13.12 -20.88 9.47
C SER A 87 -11.89 -20.95 8.58
N GLU A 88 -11.87 -21.89 7.64
CA GLU A 88 -10.73 -22.11 6.75
C GLU A 88 -10.65 -21.10 5.60
N SER A 89 -11.78 -20.53 5.18
CA SER A 89 -11.85 -19.55 4.11
C SER A 89 -12.93 -18.50 4.35
N LEU A 90 -12.91 -17.43 3.55
CA LEU A 90 -13.97 -16.43 3.53
C LEU A 90 -15.36 -17.03 3.23
N LYS A 91 -15.39 -18.08 2.40
CA LYS A 91 -16.64 -18.75 2.02
C LYS A 91 -17.25 -19.54 3.16
N ASP A 92 -16.40 -20.08 4.05
CA ASP A 92 -16.82 -20.95 5.15
C ASP A 92 -17.26 -20.16 6.40
N LEU A 93 -17.15 -18.83 6.38
CA LEU A 93 -17.66 -18.01 7.48
C LEU A 93 -19.18 -18.20 7.63
N PRO A 94 -19.69 -18.37 8.87
CA PRO A 94 -21.12 -18.37 9.15
C PRO A 94 -21.82 -17.11 8.61
N TYR A 95 -23.12 -17.22 8.34
CA TYR A 95 -23.94 -16.09 7.95
C TYR A 95 -23.90 -14.97 9.00
N GLY A 96 -23.73 -13.74 8.57
CA GLY A 96 -23.71 -12.57 9.47
C GLY A 96 -22.42 -12.40 10.28
N SER A 97 -21.37 -13.20 10.02
CA SER A 97 -20.06 -13.06 10.67
C SER A 97 -19.48 -11.64 10.56
N ILE A 98 -18.62 -11.29 11.51
CA ILE A 98 -17.99 -9.97 11.60
C ILE A 98 -16.54 -10.06 11.11
N ILE A 99 -16.20 -9.27 10.09
CA ILE A 99 -14.83 -9.16 9.57
C ILE A 99 -14.23 -7.80 9.95
N GLY A 100 -13.08 -7.84 10.60
CA GLY A 100 -12.33 -6.65 11.01
C GLY A 100 -11.46 -6.12 9.86
N THR A 101 -11.76 -4.92 9.34
CA THR A 101 -10.91 -4.22 8.38
C THR A 101 -11.15 -2.71 8.39
N SER A 102 -10.10 -1.91 8.15
CA SER A 102 -10.20 -0.46 7.97
C SER A 102 -9.97 -0.03 6.53
N SER A 103 -9.80 -0.98 5.61
CA SER A 103 -9.55 -0.71 4.20
C SER A 103 -10.86 -0.66 3.42
N VAL A 104 -11.21 0.51 2.88
CA VAL A 104 -12.40 0.68 2.03
C VAL A 104 -12.40 -0.25 0.82
N ARG A 105 -11.23 -0.51 0.24
CA ARG A 105 -11.03 -1.49 -0.83
C ARG A 105 -11.46 -2.89 -0.39
N ARG A 106 -10.96 -3.34 0.76
CA ARG A 106 -11.32 -4.68 1.30
C ARG A 106 -12.79 -4.75 1.67
N VAL A 107 -13.36 -3.69 2.23
CA VAL A 107 -14.79 -3.63 2.55
C VAL A 107 -15.63 -3.89 1.30
N GLY A 108 -15.37 -3.16 0.19
CA GLY A 108 -16.11 -3.36 -1.06
C GLY A 108 -15.93 -4.77 -1.62
N LEU A 109 -14.70 -5.30 -1.63
CA LEU A 109 -14.42 -6.65 -2.13
C LEU A 109 -15.05 -7.75 -1.27
N ILE A 110 -15.01 -7.62 0.07
CA ILE A 110 -15.69 -8.54 0.98
C ILE A 110 -17.19 -8.56 0.70
N LYS A 111 -17.81 -7.39 0.63
CA LYS A 111 -19.25 -7.27 0.35
C LYS A 111 -19.65 -7.83 -1.00
N ASN A 112 -18.78 -7.72 -2.00
CA ASN A 112 -19.01 -8.34 -3.31
C ASN A 112 -19.06 -9.86 -3.23
N HIS A 113 -18.16 -10.49 -2.46
CA HIS A 113 -18.12 -11.95 -2.29
C HIS A 113 -19.14 -12.46 -1.27
N ARG A 114 -19.36 -11.72 -0.18
CA ARG A 114 -20.17 -12.09 0.98
C ARG A 114 -20.96 -10.87 1.47
N PRO A 115 -22.08 -10.52 0.80
CA PRO A 115 -22.92 -9.37 1.17
C PRO A 115 -23.59 -9.53 2.54
N ASP A 116 -23.65 -10.74 3.07
CA ASP A 116 -24.22 -11.08 4.35
C ASP A 116 -23.32 -10.77 5.55
N VAL A 117 -21.99 -10.71 5.36
CA VAL A 117 -21.06 -10.44 6.48
C VAL A 117 -21.01 -8.95 6.82
N LYS A 118 -20.76 -8.69 8.10
CA LYS A 118 -20.57 -7.32 8.61
C LYS A 118 -19.10 -6.97 8.62
N THR A 119 -18.77 -5.75 8.23
CA THR A 119 -17.41 -5.22 8.35
C THR A 119 -17.35 -4.18 9.44
N VAL A 120 -16.32 -4.24 10.29
CA VAL A 120 -16.11 -3.28 11.38
C VAL A 120 -14.72 -2.65 11.29
N LEU A 121 -14.62 -1.42 11.80
CA LEU A 121 -13.35 -0.70 11.88
C LEU A 121 -12.34 -1.50 12.74
N PHE A 122 -11.20 -1.83 12.15
CA PHE A 122 -10.21 -2.71 12.78
C PHE A 122 -8.81 -2.14 12.61
N ARG A 123 -8.38 -1.39 13.61
CA ARG A 123 -7.12 -0.64 13.61
C ARG A 123 -6.10 -1.21 14.58
N GLY A 124 -4.85 -0.83 14.37
CA GLY A 124 -3.67 -1.29 15.09
C GLY A 124 -2.65 -1.92 14.14
N ASN A 125 -1.48 -2.24 14.65
CA ASN A 125 -0.48 -3.03 13.94
C ASN A 125 -0.93 -4.50 13.78
N ILE A 126 -0.13 -5.31 13.09
CA ILE A 126 -0.47 -6.72 12.82
C ILE A 126 -0.70 -7.48 14.13
N ASN A 127 0.20 -7.36 15.12
CA ASN A 127 0.08 -8.06 16.39
C ASN A 127 -1.19 -7.66 17.15
N THR A 128 -1.48 -6.35 17.22
CA THR A 128 -2.69 -5.84 17.86
C THR A 128 -3.95 -6.40 17.21
N ARG A 129 -3.99 -6.45 15.87
CA ARG A 129 -5.15 -7.00 15.15
C ARG A 129 -5.30 -8.49 15.35
N LEU A 130 -4.22 -9.25 15.36
CA LEU A 130 -4.28 -10.68 15.65
C LEU A 130 -4.70 -10.96 17.09
N GLN A 131 -4.23 -10.17 18.06
CA GLN A 131 -4.68 -10.27 19.43
C GLN A 131 -6.18 -10.00 19.59
N LYS A 132 -6.72 -8.98 18.91
CA LYS A 132 -8.16 -8.71 18.87
C LYS A 132 -8.97 -9.86 18.26
N LEU A 133 -8.44 -10.48 17.21
CA LEU A 133 -9.04 -11.68 16.60
C LEU A 133 -9.01 -12.85 17.61
N ASP A 134 -7.90 -13.06 18.31
CA ASP A 134 -7.77 -14.12 19.32
C ASP A 134 -8.70 -13.88 20.52
N ASN A 135 -8.95 -12.62 20.85
CA ASN A 135 -9.95 -12.20 21.85
C ASN A 135 -11.41 -12.31 21.35
N ARG A 136 -11.63 -12.75 20.11
CA ARG A 136 -12.96 -12.89 19.49
C ARG A 136 -13.73 -11.57 19.35
N GLU A 137 -13.03 -10.43 19.21
CA GLU A 137 -13.68 -9.15 18.89
C GLU A 137 -14.26 -9.16 17.46
N VAL A 138 -13.72 -10.01 16.59
CA VAL A 138 -14.18 -10.28 15.22
C VAL A 138 -13.99 -11.77 14.90
N ASP A 139 -14.72 -12.30 13.92
CA ASP A 139 -14.62 -13.69 13.47
C ASP A 139 -13.46 -13.91 12.50
N ALA A 140 -13.10 -12.87 11.75
CA ALA A 140 -12.01 -12.90 10.80
C ALA A 140 -11.40 -11.50 10.55
N THR A 141 -10.22 -11.49 9.95
CA THR A 141 -9.58 -10.28 9.42
C THR A 141 -8.87 -10.57 8.11
N ILE A 142 -8.60 -9.52 7.33
CA ILE A 142 -7.78 -9.61 6.10
C ILE A 142 -6.54 -8.73 6.27
N LEU A 143 -5.36 -9.34 6.09
CA LEU A 143 -4.06 -8.67 6.18
C LEU A 143 -3.25 -8.93 4.92
N ALA A 144 -2.28 -8.06 4.62
CA ALA A 144 -1.34 -8.28 3.52
C ALA A 144 -0.34 -9.40 3.89
N VAL A 145 -0.14 -10.37 3.01
CA VAL A 145 0.84 -11.47 3.17
C VAL A 145 2.24 -10.91 3.45
N ALA A 146 2.65 -9.88 2.73
CA ALA A 146 3.94 -9.21 2.93
C ALA A 146 4.17 -8.74 4.37
N GLY A 147 3.13 -8.22 5.02
CA GLY A 147 3.21 -7.80 6.41
C GLY A 147 3.39 -8.97 7.36
N LEU A 148 2.62 -10.05 7.18
CA LEU A 148 2.73 -11.27 7.98
C LEU A 148 4.09 -11.94 7.85
N ARG A 149 4.64 -11.99 6.62
CA ARG A 149 6.00 -12.52 6.38
C ARG A 149 7.07 -11.74 7.13
N ARG A 150 7.03 -10.41 7.06
CA ARG A 150 8.02 -9.54 7.71
C ARG A 150 8.06 -9.67 9.22
N VAL A 151 6.94 -10.03 9.84
CA VAL A 151 6.86 -10.26 11.30
C VAL A 151 6.88 -11.74 11.68
N GLY A 152 7.11 -12.66 10.74
CA GLY A 152 7.23 -14.11 11.00
C GLY A 152 5.91 -14.82 11.34
N LEU A 153 4.76 -14.27 10.92
CA LEU A 153 3.43 -14.77 11.28
C LEU A 153 2.67 -15.41 10.09
N VAL A 154 3.40 -16.01 9.15
CA VAL A 154 2.82 -16.70 7.96
C VAL A 154 1.94 -17.88 8.37
N ASN A 155 2.25 -18.53 9.47
CA ASN A 155 1.48 -19.66 10.03
C ASN A 155 0.07 -19.26 10.49
N ARG A 156 -0.22 -17.96 10.62
CA ARG A 156 -1.57 -17.44 10.92
C ARG A 156 -2.48 -17.32 9.69
N ILE A 157 -1.93 -17.49 8.48
CA ILE A 157 -2.70 -17.40 7.25
C ILE A 157 -3.59 -18.65 7.13
N THR A 158 -4.89 -18.44 7.06
CA THR A 158 -5.87 -19.50 6.85
C THR A 158 -6.13 -19.72 5.37
N GLN A 159 -6.32 -18.62 4.62
CA GLN A 159 -6.45 -18.63 3.15
C GLN A 159 -5.63 -17.49 2.56
N LYS A 160 -4.90 -17.76 1.51
CA LYS A 160 -4.30 -16.73 0.67
C LYS A 160 -5.22 -16.48 -0.53
N PHE A 161 -5.68 -15.24 -0.69
CA PHE A 161 -6.50 -14.87 -1.85
C PHE A 161 -5.69 -14.82 -3.13
N THR A 162 -6.32 -15.17 -4.25
CA THR A 162 -5.80 -14.85 -5.57
C THR A 162 -5.91 -13.34 -5.85
N LEU A 163 -5.20 -12.88 -6.88
CA LEU A 163 -5.23 -11.45 -7.27
C LEU A 163 -6.56 -11.06 -7.93
N GLU A 164 -7.33 -12.03 -8.37
CA GLU A 164 -8.67 -11.89 -8.93
C GLU A 164 -9.74 -11.82 -7.84
N GLU A 165 -9.60 -12.62 -6.78
CA GLU A 165 -10.55 -12.61 -5.65
C GLU A 165 -10.45 -11.31 -4.86
N ILE A 166 -9.24 -10.98 -4.39
CA ILE A 166 -8.99 -9.75 -3.62
C ILE A 166 -7.79 -9.03 -4.24
N PRO A 167 -8.00 -8.23 -5.30
CA PRO A 167 -6.93 -7.44 -5.90
C PRO A 167 -6.27 -6.51 -4.87
N PRO A 168 -4.90 -6.44 -4.86
CA PRO A 168 -4.14 -5.76 -3.82
C PRO A 168 -4.27 -4.24 -3.89
N ALA A 169 -3.89 -3.57 -2.80
CA ALA A 169 -3.69 -2.13 -2.80
C ALA A 169 -2.50 -1.76 -3.70
N ILE A 170 -2.56 -0.56 -4.30
CA ILE A 170 -1.47 0.02 -5.08
C ILE A 170 -0.20 0.06 -4.23
N GLY A 171 0.92 -0.46 -4.77
CA GLY A 171 2.19 -0.55 -4.06
C GLY A 171 2.24 -1.56 -2.91
N GLN A 172 1.25 -2.43 -2.73
CA GLN A 172 1.28 -3.45 -1.68
C GLN A 172 2.49 -4.38 -1.85
N GLY A 173 3.13 -4.74 -0.74
CA GLY A 173 4.36 -5.56 -0.73
C GLY A 173 5.65 -4.78 -0.92
N ALA A 174 5.61 -3.60 -1.55
CA ALA A 174 6.78 -2.78 -1.79
C ALA A 174 7.14 -1.89 -0.59
N ILE A 175 8.45 -1.78 -0.33
CA ILE A 175 9.04 -0.81 0.59
C ILE A 175 9.78 0.23 -0.25
N GLY A 176 9.54 1.49 0.01
CA GLY A 176 10.25 2.61 -0.60
C GLY A 176 11.04 3.43 0.41
N VAL A 177 12.12 4.02 -0.03
CA VAL A 177 12.91 4.96 0.78
C VAL A 177 12.77 6.36 0.18
N GLN A 178 12.17 7.26 0.96
CA GLN A 178 11.99 8.66 0.60
C GLN A 178 13.17 9.48 1.14
N CYS A 179 13.65 10.43 0.36
CA CYS A 179 14.67 11.40 0.77
C CYS A 179 14.35 12.79 0.22
N ARG A 180 15.14 13.77 0.63
CA ARG A 180 15.07 15.12 0.03
C ARG A 180 15.51 15.09 -1.44
N LEU A 181 14.90 15.94 -2.26
CA LEU A 181 15.52 16.33 -3.53
C LEU A 181 16.83 17.08 -3.23
N PRO A 182 17.92 16.78 -3.96
CA PRO A 182 19.23 17.35 -3.68
C PRO A 182 19.23 18.88 -3.78
N LYS A 183 19.71 19.54 -2.72
CA LYS A 183 20.00 20.97 -2.68
C LYS A 183 21.45 21.25 -2.35
N CYS A 184 22.17 20.24 -1.89
CA CYS A 184 23.58 20.31 -1.54
C CYS A 184 24.24 18.96 -1.77
N LYS A 185 25.58 18.93 -1.74
CA LYS A 185 26.38 17.71 -1.96
C LYS A 185 26.02 16.58 -1.01
N ALA A 186 25.65 16.88 0.24
CA ALA A 186 25.23 15.86 1.21
C ALA A 186 23.93 15.17 0.80
N ASP A 187 22.96 15.90 0.26
CA ASP A 187 21.71 15.34 -0.24
C ASP A 187 21.96 14.47 -1.49
N GLU A 188 22.86 14.90 -2.39
CA GLU A 188 23.29 14.11 -3.56
C GLU A 188 23.93 12.78 -3.14
N GLU A 189 24.82 12.81 -2.14
CA GLU A 189 25.46 11.60 -1.61
C GLU A 189 24.42 10.64 -1.03
N ILE A 190 23.45 11.15 -0.25
CA ILE A 190 22.34 10.34 0.33
C ILE A 190 21.52 9.67 -0.77
N LEU A 191 21.05 10.45 -1.76
CA LEU A 191 20.28 9.93 -2.88
C LEU A 191 21.07 8.88 -3.67
N ASN A 192 22.36 9.12 -3.90
CA ASN A 192 23.25 8.18 -4.60
C ASN A 192 23.42 6.86 -3.82
N TRP A 193 23.52 6.90 -2.48
CA TRP A 193 23.58 5.67 -1.69
C TRP A 193 22.26 4.91 -1.70
N ILE A 194 21.15 5.60 -1.54
CA ILE A 194 19.81 5.01 -1.56
C ILE A 194 19.54 4.37 -2.93
N SER A 195 19.88 5.04 -4.03
CA SER A 195 19.62 4.54 -5.38
C SER A 195 20.36 3.23 -5.71
N LYS A 196 21.49 2.94 -5.04
CA LYS A 196 22.25 1.70 -5.24
C LYS A 196 21.51 0.43 -4.80
N VAL A 197 20.54 0.56 -3.90
CA VAL A 197 19.71 -0.57 -3.42
C VAL A 197 18.36 -0.61 -4.12
N ASN A 198 18.17 0.17 -5.18
CA ASN A 198 16.93 0.17 -5.95
C ASN A 198 16.77 -1.13 -6.73
N HIS A 199 15.65 -1.80 -6.53
CA HIS A 199 15.25 -2.97 -7.32
C HIS A 199 14.43 -2.51 -8.52
N ARG A 200 15.06 -2.49 -9.69
CA ARG A 200 14.51 -1.93 -10.92
C ARG A 200 13.13 -2.49 -11.28
N GLU A 201 12.96 -3.81 -11.24
CA GLU A 201 11.68 -4.45 -11.58
C GLU A 201 10.54 -4.02 -10.66
N SER A 202 10.81 -3.98 -9.34
CA SER A 202 9.82 -3.51 -8.37
C SER A 202 9.51 -2.03 -8.56
N ALA A 203 10.51 -1.21 -8.89
CA ALA A 203 10.33 0.23 -9.11
C ALA A 203 9.42 0.49 -10.33
N ILE A 204 9.66 -0.19 -11.45
CA ILE A 204 8.85 -0.07 -12.67
C ILE A 204 7.39 -0.47 -12.40
N CYS A 205 7.17 -1.59 -11.68
CA CYS A 205 5.82 -2.01 -11.31
C CYS A 205 5.11 -0.98 -10.42
N VAL A 206 5.78 -0.49 -9.38
CA VAL A 206 5.22 0.51 -8.46
C VAL A 206 4.96 1.83 -9.18
N GLU A 207 5.82 2.25 -10.08
CA GLU A 207 5.65 3.45 -10.91
C GLU A 207 4.37 3.38 -11.74
N SER A 208 4.17 2.29 -12.47
CA SER A 208 2.95 2.05 -13.26
C SER A 208 1.69 2.09 -12.40
N GLU A 209 1.69 1.39 -11.27
CA GLU A 209 0.58 1.37 -10.34
C GLU A 209 0.26 2.76 -9.77
N ARG A 210 1.28 3.51 -9.36
CA ARG A 210 1.12 4.86 -8.81
C ARG A 210 0.68 5.88 -9.86
N ALA A 211 1.13 5.74 -11.11
CA ALA A 211 0.67 6.57 -12.22
C ALA A 211 -0.84 6.35 -12.48
N MET A 212 -1.33 5.12 -12.40
CA MET A 212 -2.75 4.81 -12.46
C MET A 212 -3.53 5.46 -11.31
N LEU A 213 -3.03 5.35 -10.07
CA LEU A 213 -3.65 5.98 -8.90
C LEU A 213 -3.72 7.50 -9.06
N GLY A 214 -2.67 8.11 -9.60
CA GLY A 214 -2.62 9.55 -9.88
C GLY A 214 -3.64 9.99 -10.91
N ALA A 215 -3.83 9.23 -11.99
CA ALA A 215 -4.82 9.52 -13.02
C ALA A 215 -6.27 9.40 -12.52
N LEU A 216 -6.49 8.58 -11.49
CA LEU A 216 -7.77 8.44 -10.80
C LEU A 216 -7.99 9.51 -9.70
N ASP A 217 -7.03 10.41 -9.45
CA ASP A 217 -7.00 11.31 -8.27
C ASP A 217 -7.25 10.57 -6.95
N GLY A 218 -6.86 9.29 -6.94
CA GLY A 218 -7.09 8.39 -5.83
C GLY A 218 -6.08 8.55 -4.70
N SER A 219 -6.43 8.00 -3.55
CA SER A 219 -5.60 7.95 -2.36
C SER A 219 -5.69 6.58 -1.69
N CYS A 220 -4.99 6.37 -0.59
CA CYS A 220 -5.13 5.16 0.24
C CYS A 220 -6.55 4.99 0.85
N GLN A 221 -7.39 6.02 0.76
CA GLN A 221 -8.78 6.04 1.24
C GLN A 221 -9.79 5.76 0.12
N THR A 222 -9.35 5.67 -1.13
CA THR A 222 -10.21 5.36 -2.27
C THR A 222 -10.26 3.84 -2.51
N PRO A 223 -11.40 3.26 -2.87
CA PRO A 223 -11.53 1.82 -3.10
C PRO A 223 -10.93 1.40 -4.45
N ILE A 224 -9.66 1.71 -4.64
CA ILE A 224 -8.85 1.37 -5.82
C ILE A 224 -7.94 0.19 -5.49
N ALA A 225 -7.82 -0.72 -6.44
CA ALA A 225 -6.91 -1.85 -6.40
C ALA A 225 -6.12 -1.94 -7.70
N GLY A 226 -5.00 -2.64 -7.67
CA GLY A 226 -4.26 -2.94 -8.89
C GLY A 226 -2.90 -3.54 -8.61
N PHE A 227 -2.37 -4.19 -9.62
CA PHE A 227 -1.04 -4.75 -9.58
C PHE A 227 -0.41 -4.79 -10.96
N SER A 228 0.89 -4.63 -10.98
CA SER A 228 1.73 -4.79 -12.17
C SER A 228 2.64 -5.98 -12.02
N LYS A 229 2.98 -6.59 -13.14
CA LYS A 229 4.02 -7.61 -13.25
C LYS A 229 4.80 -7.46 -14.54
N LEU A 230 6.08 -7.81 -14.50
CA LEU A 230 6.87 -7.95 -15.71
C LEU A 230 6.60 -9.30 -16.35
N THR A 231 6.56 -9.34 -17.67
CA THR A 231 6.43 -10.55 -18.48
C THR A 231 7.83 -11.10 -18.84
N GLN A 232 7.88 -12.33 -19.33
CA GLN A 232 9.12 -12.93 -19.86
C GLN A 232 9.67 -12.19 -21.08
N GLU A 233 8.82 -11.44 -21.80
CA GLU A 233 9.19 -10.62 -22.96
C GLU A 233 9.67 -9.21 -22.57
N GLU A 234 10.08 -9.00 -21.33
CA GLU A 234 10.51 -7.70 -20.79
C GLU A 234 9.45 -6.57 -20.94
N LYS A 235 8.17 -6.94 -21.04
CA LYS A 235 7.05 -5.98 -21.01
C LYS A 235 6.49 -5.85 -19.61
N ILE A 236 5.69 -4.80 -19.39
CA ILE A 236 4.93 -4.61 -18.16
C ILE A 236 3.44 -4.77 -18.45
N THR A 237 2.75 -5.57 -17.64
CA THR A 237 1.29 -5.66 -17.62
C THR A 237 0.78 -5.00 -16.35
N LEU A 238 -0.23 -4.14 -16.46
CA LEU A 238 -0.95 -3.56 -15.34
C LEU A 238 -2.41 -3.96 -15.41
N LYS A 239 -2.98 -4.38 -14.28
CA LYS A 239 -4.42 -4.56 -14.09
C LYS A 239 -4.90 -3.70 -12.95
N GLY A 240 -5.87 -2.83 -13.22
CA GLY A 240 -6.45 -1.90 -12.27
C GLY A 240 -7.93 -2.15 -12.02
N PHE A 241 -8.42 -1.72 -10.84
CA PHE A 241 -9.80 -1.90 -10.41
C PHE A 241 -10.29 -0.67 -9.65
N VAL A 242 -11.56 -0.32 -9.85
CA VAL A 242 -12.32 0.60 -9.02
C VAL A 242 -13.52 -0.16 -8.48
N ILE A 243 -13.72 -0.13 -7.16
CA ILE A 243 -14.72 -0.91 -6.45
C ILE A 243 -15.72 0.05 -5.81
N SER A 244 -17.02 -0.19 -5.93
CA SER A 244 -17.99 0.60 -5.18
C SER A 244 -17.92 0.26 -3.66
N PRO A 245 -18.13 1.23 -2.76
CA PRO A 245 -18.05 1.00 -1.31
C PRO A 245 -18.99 -0.09 -0.80
N ASP A 246 -20.13 -0.28 -1.48
CA ASP A 246 -21.12 -1.32 -1.20
C ASP A 246 -20.80 -2.67 -1.84
N GLY A 247 -19.75 -2.75 -2.66
CA GLY A 247 -19.31 -3.96 -3.35
C GLY A 247 -20.18 -4.40 -4.54
N THR A 248 -21.21 -3.62 -4.90
CA THR A 248 -22.15 -4.02 -5.99
C THR A 248 -21.54 -3.86 -7.38
N LYS A 249 -20.54 -2.99 -7.53
CA LYS A 249 -19.89 -2.71 -8.82
C LYS A 249 -18.39 -2.81 -8.69
N ILE A 250 -17.77 -3.52 -9.63
CA ILE A 250 -16.32 -3.59 -9.81
C ILE A 250 -16.01 -3.30 -11.27
N TYR A 251 -15.27 -2.25 -11.52
CA TYR A 251 -14.76 -1.89 -12.83
C TYR A 251 -13.31 -2.30 -12.93
N SER A 252 -12.91 -2.90 -14.05
CA SER A 252 -11.52 -3.30 -14.26
C SER A 252 -11.04 -2.93 -15.67
N GLU A 253 -9.74 -2.64 -15.75
CA GLU A 253 -8.98 -2.41 -16.98
C GLU A 253 -7.63 -3.12 -16.87
N SER A 254 -7.12 -3.59 -18.00
CA SER A 254 -5.78 -4.14 -18.09
C SER A 254 -5.17 -3.86 -19.45
N ASP A 255 -3.84 -3.67 -19.46
CA ASP A 255 -3.09 -3.51 -20.70
C ASP A 255 -1.62 -3.88 -20.48
N THR A 256 -0.85 -3.96 -21.57
CA THR A 256 0.56 -4.32 -21.58
C THR A 256 1.32 -3.31 -22.45
N SER A 257 2.48 -2.86 -21.97
CA SER A 257 3.36 -1.99 -22.74
C SER A 257 4.84 -2.32 -22.52
N SER A 258 5.72 -1.51 -23.10
CA SER A 258 7.17 -1.60 -22.80
C SER A 258 7.43 -1.14 -21.36
N GLN A 259 8.52 -1.61 -20.74
CA GLN A 259 8.93 -1.15 -19.41
C GLN A 259 9.21 0.37 -19.37
N ALA A 260 9.67 0.93 -20.49
CA ALA A 260 9.95 2.38 -20.61
C ALA A 260 8.68 3.23 -20.53
N ASP A 261 7.53 2.66 -20.90
CA ASP A 261 6.23 3.33 -20.91
C ASP A 261 5.38 3.00 -19.68
N ALA A 262 5.97 2.46 -18.61
CA ALA A 262 5.26 2.02 -17.41
C ALA A 262 4.35 3.11 -16.81
N ALA A 263 4.84 4.34 -16.68
CA ALA A 263 4.06 5.46 -16.16
C ALA A 263 2.90 5.83 -17.11
N LYS A 264 3.15 5.83 -18.43
CA LYS A 264 2.14 6.11 -19.44
C LYS A 264 1.03 5.06 -19.44
N LEU A 265 1.40 3.76 -19.36
CA LEU A 265 0.46 2.65 -19.20
C LEU A 265 -0.46 2.87 -17.98
N GLY A 266 0.13 3.25 -16.84
CA GLY A 266 -0.64 3.56 -15.64
C GLY A 266 -1.64 4.70 -15.85
N GLN A 267 -1.20 5.81 -16.44
CA GLN A 267 -2.06 6.95 -16.74
C GLN A 267 -3.24 6.57 -17.65
N GLU A 268 -2.99 5.83 -18.73
CA GLU A 268 -4.01 5.42 -19.69
C GLU A 268 -5.04 4.48 -19.06
N ILE A 269 -4.61 3.51 -18.25
CA ILE A 269 -5.51 2.61 -17.51
C ILE A 269 -6.35 3.40 -16.50
N GLY A 270 -5.72 4.32 -15.76
CA GLY A 270 -6.42 5.17 -14.80
C GLY A 270 -7.50 6.03 -15.46
N GLN A 271 -7.21 6.63 -16.61
CA GLN A 271 -8.18 7.41 -17.37
C GLN A 271 -9.36 6.55 -17.89
N ARG A 272 -9.08 5.35 -18.41
CA ARG A 272 -10.14 4.42 -18.83
C ARG A 272 -11.03 3.99 -17.67
N LEU A 273 -10.44 3.70 -16.50
CA LEU A 273 -11.18 3.37 -15.30
C LEU A 273 -12.03 4.54 -14.80
N LEU A 274 -11.51 5.77 -14.84
CA LEU A 274 -12.24 6.98 -14.44
C LEU A 274 -13.49 7.18 -15.32
N VAL A 275 -13.37 6.99 -16.63
CA VAL A 275 -14.49 7.08 -17.57
C VAL A 275 -15.55 6.00 -17.28
N LYS A 276 -15.12 4.75 -17.01
CA LYS A 276 -16.03 3.62 -16.73
C LYS A 276 -16.73 3.73 -15.38
N ALA A 277 -16.00 4.10 -14.35
CA ALA A 277 -16.52 4.12 -12.98
C ALA A 277 -17.31 5.39 -12.66
N GLY A 278 -17.00 6.48 -13.35
CA GLY A 278 -17.50 7.82 -13.04
C GLY A 278 -16.72 8.48 -11.89
N SER A 279 -16.69 9.80 -11.88
CA SER A 279 -15.94 10.58 -10.88
C SER A 279 -16.44 10.38 -9.44
N ASP A 280 -17.71 10.03 -9.27
CA ASP A 280 -18.37 9.92 -7.96
C ASP A 280 -17.91 8.69 -7.14
N LEU A 281 -17.39 7.65 -7.83
CA LEU A 281 -16.84 6.46 -7.16
C LEU A 281 -15.36 6.59 -6.77
N VAL A 282 -14.69 7.59 -7.32
CA VAL A 282 -13.24 7.76 -7.18
C VAL A 282 -12.88 8.89 -6.20
N ARG A 283 -13.80 9.82 -5.95
CA ARG A 283 -13.63 10.99 -5.06
C ARG A 283 -14.05 10.76 -3.64
#